data_dcf154c69e503b1483c65c1f81d8f512
#
_entry.id   dcf154c69e503b1483c65c1f81d8f512
#
_cell.length_a   1.000
_cell.length_b   1.000
_cell.length_c   1.000
_cell.angle_alpha   90.00
_cell.angle_beta   90.00
_cell.angle_gamma   90.00
#
_symmetry.space_group_name_H-M   'P 1'
#
loop_
_entity.id
_entity.type
_entity.pdbx_description
1 polymer ?
#
loop_
_entity_poly.entity_id
_entity_poly.type
_entity_poly.pdbx_seq_one_letter_code
_entity_poly.pdbx_strand_id
1 'polypeptide(L)'
;MDRILRATAGDGFIKMSAVSAKATVQRAKVIHGCTPTTAAALGRTLCAASMLGNMMKEDDGSLTIRINGGGPIGSVIAVSDSAGFVRGYVTNPSVELPLREDGKLNVGGAVGRDGMITVSRDIGLKEPYIGSTQLVSGEIAEDLTAYMLESEQIPAACGLGVLVDTDLSIKSAGGFIVQLMPGAPDELIDKLEENITMMDALTTILAEDGLEAVFEQVLKGLEHHIVGEDEIGYRCKCSRERVASAILGIGKDELESMVSEGKDVDVSCQFCDTVYTFTPDDISDLLKQAKSD
;
A
#
# COMPACT_ATOMS: atom_id res chain seq x y z
N MET A 1 5.77 -10.86 -13.91
CA MET A 1 4.56 -11.12 -13.13
C MET A 1 4.80 -10.56 -11.75
N ASP A 2 3.84 -9.82 -11.17
CA ASP A 2 4.03 -9.22 -9.84
C ASP A 2 3.88 -10.30 -8.79
N ARG A 3 4.80 -10.33 -7.81
CA ARG A 3 4.86 -11.40 -6.79
C ARG A 3 5.54 -10.94 -5.51
N ILE A 4 5.26 -11.66 -4.43
CA ILE A 4 5.96 -11.57 -3.14
C ILE A 4 6.77 -12.84 -2.96
N LEU A 5 8.02 -12.70 -2.49
CA LEU A 5 8.82 -13.79 -1.97
C LEU A 5 9.05 -13.57 -0.47
N ARG A 6 9.10 -14.66 0.28
CA ARG A 6 9.42 -14.67 1.71
C ARG A 6 10.60 -15.58 1.97
N ALA A 7 11.48 -15.12 2.84
CA ALA A 7 12.67 -15.87 3.23
C ALA A 7 12.90 -15.84 4.74
N THR A 8 13.62 -16.84 5.24
CA THR A 8 14.24 -16.85 6.56
C THR A 8 15.75 -16.93 6.40
N ALA A 9 16.49 -16.30 7.31
CA ALA A 9 17.94 -16.31 7.32
C ALA A 9 18.48 -16.33 8.76
N GLY A 10 19.80 -16.58 8.90
CA GLY A 10 20.50 -16.53 10.17
C GLY A 10 19.86 -17.43 11.23
N ASP A 11 19.70 -18.73 10.93
CA ASP A 11 19.07 -19.71 11.82
C ASP A 11 17.64 -19.33 12.28
N GLY A 12 16.91 -18.54 11.46
CA GLY A 12 15.55 -18.11 11.73
C GLY A 12 15.43 -16.79 12.52
N PHE A 13 16.54 -16.14 12.86
CA PHE A 13 16.53 -14.83 13.51
C PHE A 13 16.15 -13.67 12.57
N ILE A 14 16.18 -13.90 11.25
CA ILE A 14 15.76 -12.95 10.24
C ILE A 14 14.56 -13.50 9.48
N LYS A 15 13.53 -12.66 9.31
CA LYS A 15 12.44 -12.88 8.35
C LYS A 15 12.45 -11.76 7.35
N MET A 16 12.42 -12.08 6.07
CA MET A 16 12.36 -11.09 5.01
C MET A 16 11.20 -11.38 4.07
N SER A 17 10.48 -10.34 3.71
CA SER A 17 9.51 -10.34 2.63
C SER A 17 9.94 -9.29 1.61
N ALA A 18 9.91 -9.63 0.33
CA ALA A 18 10.17 -8.66 -0.73
C ALA A 18 9.13 -8.81 -1.86
N VAL A 19 8.82 -7.70 -2.50
CA VAL A 19 7.76 -7.60 -3.51
C VAL A 19 8.29 -6.95 -4.79
N SER A 20 7.89 -7.51 -5.94
CA SER A 20 7.95 -6.86 -7.25
C SER A 20 6.53 -6.56 -7.70
N ALA A 21 6.20 -5.30 -7.98
CA ALA A 21 4.83 -4.79 -8.14
C ALA A 21 4.69 -3.81 -9.33
N LYS A 22 5.49 -3.97 -10.39
CA LYS A 22 5.49 -3.07 -11.54
C LYS A 22 4.12 -2.92 -12.19
N ALA A 23 3.45 -4.02 -12.51
CA ALA A 23 2.15 -4.00 -13.18
C ALA A 23 1.05 -3.46 -12.25
N THR A 24 1.10 -3.79 -10.96
CA THR A 24 0.22 -3.31 -9.90
C THR A 24 0.27 -1.78 -9.79
N VAL A 25 1.48 -1.22 -9.70
CA VAL A 25 1.69 0.23 -9.56
C VAL A 25 1.34 0.95 -10.87
N GLN A 26 1.67 0.36 -12.04
CA GLN A 26 1.27 0.90 -13.33
C GLN A 26 -0.27 0.96 -13.45
N ARG A 27 -0.98 -0.07 -13.02
CA ARG A 27 -2.45 -0.09 -13.02
C ARG A 27 -3.02 1.00 -12.11
N ALA A 28 -2.50 1.15 -10.89
CA ALA A 28 -2.91 2.20 -9.96
C ALA A 28 -2.68 3.60 -10.56
N LYS A 29 -1.50 3.83 -11.16
CA LYS A 29 -1.15 5.09 -11.83
C LYS A 29 -2.17 5.45 -12.92
N VAL A 30 -2.56 4.48 -13.75
CA VAL A 30 -3.52 4.71 -14.85
C VAL A 30 -4.92 5.00 -14.32
N ILE A 31 -5.42 4.20 -13.36
CA ILE A 31 -6.75 4.39 -12.75
C ILE A 31 -6.90 5.79 -12.18
N HIS A 32 -5.90 6.26 -11.44
CA HIS A 32 -5.99 7.51 -10.70
C HIS A 32 -5.40 8.73 -11.43
N GLY A 33 -4.84 8.56 -12.63
CA GLY A 33 -4.21 9.65 -13.37
C GLY A 33 -3.03 10.27 -12.62
N CYS A 34 -2.24 9.45 -11.92
CA CYS A 34 -1.15 9.94 -11.08
C CYS A 34 0.00 10.56 -11.88
N THR A 35 0.53 11.69 -11.39
CA THR A 35 1.84 12.21 -11.79
C THR A 35 2.97 11.26 -11.36
N PRO A 36 4.20 11.41 -11.84
CA PRO A 36 5.33 10.60 -11.37
C PRO A 36 5.49 10.59 -9.84
N THR A 37 5.41 11.76 -9.20
CA THR A 37 5.58 11.88 -7.74
C THR A 37 4.47 11.19 -6.97
N THR A 38 3.21 11.38 -7.36
CA THR A 38 2.07 10.73 -6.69
C THR A 38 1.99 9.24 -6.99
N ALA A 39 2.42 8.81 -8.17
CA ALA A 39 2.56 7.39 -8.50
C ALA A 39 3.65 6.70 -7.64
N ALA A 40 4.75 7.42 -7.35
CA ALA A 40 5.79 6.91 -6.46
C ALA A 40 5.28 6.80 -5.01
N ALA A 41 4.57 7.81 -4.50
CA ALA A 41 3.97 7.76 -3.17
C ALA A 41 2.95 6.62 -3.03
N LEU A 42 2.00 6.54 -3.97
CA LEU A 42 0.98 5.48 -3.97
C LEU A 42 1.62 4.10 -4.14
N GLY A 43 2.55 3.95 -5.08
CA GLY A 43 3.21 2.68 -5.36
C GLY A 43 4.01 2.14 -4.18
N ARG A 44 4.79 2.99 -3.48
CA ARG A 44 5.48 2.60 -2.25
C ARG A 44 4.49 2.13 -1.17
N THR A 45 3.39 2.86 -0.99
CA THR A 45 2.35 2.50 -0.02
C THR A 45 1.65 1.18 -0.39
N LEU A 46 1.38 0.94 -1.68
CA LEU A 46 0.82 -0.32 -2.17
C LEU A 46 1.78 -1.50 -1.93
N CYS A 47 3.08 -1.32 -2.19
CA CYS A 47 4.09 -2.35 -1.90
C CYS A 47 4.15 -2.67 -0.40
N ALA A 48 4.16 -1.65 0.46
CA ALA A 48 4.12 -1.81 1.90
C ALA A 48 2.86 -2.57 2.36
N ALA A 49 1.68 -2.15 1.87
CA ALA A 49 0.41 -2.80 2.18
C ALA A 49 0.38 -4.26 1.73
N SER A 50 0.90 -4.56 0.54
CA SER A 50 0.96 -5.92 -0.01
C SER A 50 1.80 -6.84 0.89
N MET A 51 3.00 -6.41 1.29
CA MET A 51 3.86 -7.19 2.16
C MET A 51 3.26 -7.39 3.55
N LEU A 52 2.76 -6.31 4.19
CA LEU A 52 2.15 -6.41 5.52
C LEU A 52 0.86 -7.23 5.50
N GLY A 53 0.05 -7.12 4.45
CA GLY A 53 -1.15 -7.95 4.27
C GLY A 53 -0.81 -9.43 4.13
N ASN A 54 0.19 -9.76 3.31
CA ASN A 54 0.65 -11.14 3.09
C ASN A 54 1.32 -11.75 4.35
N MET A 55 1.74 -10.92 5.31
CA MET A 55 2.22 -11.38 6.62
C MET A 55 1.09 -11.73 7.61
N MET A 56 -0.16 -11.39 7.31
CA MET A 56 -1.31 -11.73 8.16
C MET A 56 -1.56 -13.24 8.13
N LYS A 57 -2.08 -13.76 9.26
CA LYS A 57 -2.37 -15.20 9.40
C LYS A 57 -3.81 -15.55 9.08
N GLU A 58 -4.67 -14.54 9.12
CA GLU A 58 -6.11 -14.67 8.94
C GLU A 58 -6.46 -14.62 7.45
N ASP A 59 -7.01 -15.70 6.89
CA ASP A 59 -7.28 -15.85 5.44
C ASP A 59 -8.23 -14.75 4.88
N ASP A 60 -9.21 -14.31 5.67
CA ASP A 60 -10.16 -13.26 5.29
C ASP A 60 -9.77 -11.87 5.82
N GLY A 61 -8.57 -11.74 6.37
CA GLY A 61 -8.09 -10.48 6.93
C GLY A 61 -7.90 -9.39 5.88
N SER A 62 -7.99 -8.14 6.32
CA SER A 62 -7.61 -7.00 5.50
C SER A 62 -6.79 -5.99 6.29
N LEU A 63 -5.87 -5.33 5.60
CA LEU A 63 -4.99 -4.32 6.17
C LEU A 63 -5.15 -3.02 5.38
N THR A 64 -5.28 -1.91 6.10
CA THR A 64 -5.31 -0.57 5.50
C THR A 64 -4.14 0.25 6.03
N ILE A 65 -3.33 0.80 5.14
CA ILE A 65 -2.34 1.83 5.45
C ILE A 65 -2.92 3.17 5.02
N ARG A 66 -2.92 4.14 5.93
CA ARG A 66 -3.21 5.54 5.64
C ARG A 66 -2.02 6.39 6.05
N ILE A 67 -1.53 7.20 5.11
CA ILE A 67 -0.45 8.16 5.35
C ILE A 67 -0.99 9.55 5.06
N ASN A 68 -0.83 10.46 6.01
CA ASN A 68 -1.15 11.86 5.82
C ASN A 68 -0.14 12.70 6.61
N GLY A 69 0.73 13.38 5.91
CA GLY A 69 1.77 14.24 6.48
C GLY A 69 1.52 15.74 6.31
N GLY A 70 0.29 16.14 5.93
CA GLY A 70 -0.05 17.55 5.71
C GLY A 70 0.50 18.12 4.40
N GLY A 71 1.14 17.29 3.57
CA GLY A 71 1.65 17.70 2.26
C GLY A 71 0.55 17.85 1.20
N PRO A 72 0.90 18.40 0.02
CA PRO A 72 -0.07 18.75 -1.03
C PRO A 72 -0.84 17.57 -1.63
N ILE A 73 -0.31 16.34 -1.57
CA ILE A 73 -1.02 15.17 -2.09
C ILE A 73 -2.18 14.73 -1.19
N GLY A 74 -2.26 15.26 0.03
CA GLY A 74 -3.24 14.85 1.04
C GLY A 74 -2.97 13.46 1.58
N SER A 75 -4.01 12.65 1.72
CA SER A 75 -3.85 11.26 2.20
C SER A 75 -3.48 10.30 1.07
N VAL A 76 -2.58 9.37 1.37
CA VAL A 76 -2.33 8.17 0.57
C VAL A 76 -2.94 7.00 1.32
N ILE A 77 -3.78 6.22 0.64
CA ILE A 77 -4.48 5.08 1.23
C ILE A 77 -4.20 3.84 0.38
N ALA A 78 -3.77 2.78 1.03
CA ALA A 78 -3.62 1.46 0.42
C ALA A 78 -4.29 0.40 1.29
N VAL A 79 -4.99 -0.52 0.66
CA VAL A 79 -5.67 -1.65 1.31
C VAL A 79 -5.15 -2.92 0.69
N SER A 80 -4.78 -3.89 1.52
CA SER A 80 -4.39 -5.24 1.13
C SER A 80 -5.34 -6.28 1.72
N ASP A 81 -5.48 -7.40 1.05
CA ASP A 81 -5.96 -8.64 1.68
C ASP A 81 -4.78 -9.51 2.14
N SER A 82 -5.08 -10.61 2.84
CA SER A 82 -4.08 -11.57 3.35
C SER A 82 -3.31 -12.30 2.24
N ALA A 83 -3.82 -12.34 1.01
CA ALA A 83 -3.10 -12.87 -0.13
C ALA A 83 -2.12 -11.85 -0.76
N GLY A 84 -2.12 -10.59 -0.29
CA GLY A 84 -1.24 -9.53 -0.80
C GLY A 84 -1.79 -8.78 -2.01
N PHE A 85 -3.02 -9.04 -2.47
CA PHE A 85 -3.65 -8.21 -3.51
C PHE A 85 -4.05 -6.86 -2.94
N VAL A 86 -3.76 -5.79 -3.70
CA VAL A 86 -3.90 -4.43 -3.20
C VAL A 86 -4.84 -3.57 -4.04
N ARG A 87 -5.34 -2.52 -3.41
CA ARG A 87 -5.98 -1.36 -4.03
C ARG A 87 -5.64 -0.12 -3.20
N GLY A 88 -5.66 1.05 -3.82
CA GLY A 88 -5.35 2.28 -3.09
C GLY A 88 -5.57 3.50 -3.96
N TYR A 89 -5.51 4.66 -3.34
CA TYR A 89 -5.59 5.95 -4.03
C TYR A 89 -4.84 7.03 -3.26
N VAL A 90 -4.62 8.15 -3.89
CA VAL A 90 -4.11 9.39 -3.31
C VAL A 90 -5.14 10.49 -3.49
N THR A 91 -5.33 11.34 -2.48
CA THR A 91 -6.39 12.36 -2.50
C THR A 91 -6.22 13.35 -3.68
N ASN A 92 -4.99 13.81 -3.92
CA ASN A 92 -4.66 14.73 -5.00
C ASN A 92 -3.65 14.11 -5.96
N PRO A 93 -4.08 13.32 -6.94
CA PRO A 93 -3.18 12.57 -7.83
C PRO A 93 -2.43 13.46 -8.84
N SER A 94 -2.91 14.69 -9.07
CA SER A 94 -2.35 15.62 -10.05
C SER A 94 -1.21 16.50 -9.51
N VAL A 95 -0.84 16.33 -8.23
CA VAL A 95 0.24 17.10 -7.62
C VAL A 95 1.57 16.77 -8.28
N GLU A 96 2.29 17.80 -8.70
CA GLU A 96 3.62 17.70 -9.27
C GLU A 96 4.56 18.63 -8.53
N LEU A 97 5.71 18.12 -8.11
CA LEU A 97 6.74 18.88 -7.43
C LEU A 97 8.04 18.83 -8.25
N PRO A 98 8.88 19.86 -8.17
CA PRO A 98 10.22 19.80 -8.72
C PRO A 98 11.00 18.59 -8.17
N LEU A 99 11.88 18.03 -8.99
CA LEU A 99 12.79 17.01 -8.53
C LEU A 99 13.66 17.54 -7.40
N ARG A 100 14.12 16.65 -6.54
CA ARG A 100 15.12 16.96 -5.52
C ARG A 100 16.45 17.30 -6.18
N GLU A 101 17.39 17.88 -5.43
CA GLU A 101 18.74 18.21 -5.90
C GLU A 101 19.52 16.98 -6.40
N ASP A 102 19.21 15.80 -5.86
CA ASP A 102 19.78 14.52 -6.28
C ASP A 102 19.09 13.90 -7.52
N GLY A 103 18.18 14.64 -8.16
CA GLY A 103 17.44 14.22 -9.35
C GLY A 103 16.30 13.24 -9.10
N LYS A 104 16.00 12.91 -7.84
CA LYS A 104 14.92 12.00 -7.48
C LYS A 104 13.58 12.72 -7.32
N LEU A 105 12.49 11.96 -7.43
CA LEU A 105 11.13 12.45 -7.15
C LEU A 105 11.03 12.90 -5.68
N ASN A 106 10.41 14.06 -5.46
CA ASN A 106 10.24 14.65 -4.13
C ASN A 106 8.99 14.09 -3.42
N VAL A 107 9.04 12.80 -3.07
CA VAL A 107 7.93 12.09 -2.42
C VAL A 107 7.70 12.64 -1.01
N GLY A 108 8.75 12.81 -0.22
CA GLY A 108 8.65 13.36 1.14
C GLY A 108 8.05 14.77 1.16
N GLY A 109 8.42 15.64 0.21
CA GLY A 109 7.80 16.97 0.07
C GLY A 109 6.33 16.90 -0.34
N ALA A 110 5.94 15.92 -1.14
CA ALA A 110 4.57 15.74 -1.57
C ALA A 110 3.68 15.18 -0.45
N VAL A 111 4.16 14.21 0.31
CA VAL A 111 3.47 13.60 1.47
C VAL A 111 3.41 14.56 2.65
N GLY A 112 4.52 15.28 2.91
CA GLY A 112 4.73 16.03 4.15
C GLY A 112 5.13 15.13 5.30
N ARG A 113 5.42 15.73 6.46
CA ARG A 113 5.83 15.01 7.68
C ARG A 113 5.10 15.44 8.95
N ASP A 114 4.22 16.44 8.84
CA ASP A 114 3.42 16.93 9.99
C ASP A 114 2.14 16.10 10.13
N GLY A 115 2.28 14.81 10.42
CA GLY A 115 1.16 13.89 10.51
C GLY A 115 1.58 12.47 10.81
N MET A 116 0.76 11.52 10.40
CA MET A 116 0.88 10.13 10.85
C MET A 116 0.78 9.12 9.72
N ILE A 117 1.47 8.00 9.92
CA ILE A 117 1.14 6.70 9.32
C ILE A 117 0.21 5.96 10.28
N THR A 118 -0.89 5.45 9.76
CA THR A 118 -1.86 4.63 10.50
C THR A 118 -2.06 3.32 9.76
N VAL A 119 -1.94 2.22 10.48
CA VAL A 119 -2.21 0.87 9.96
C VAL A 119 -3.37 0.27 10.73
N SER A 120 -4.42 -0.10 10.01
CA SER A 120 -5.59 -0.77 10.55
C SER A 120 -5.64 -2.21 10.03
N ARG A 121 -5.79 -3.18 10.93
CA ARG A 121 -5.95 -4.61 10.60
C ARG A 121 -7.34 -5.07 11.02
N ASP A 122 -8.13 -5.45 10.04
CA ASP A 122 -9.40 -6.12 10.25
C ASP A 122 -9.18 -7.63 10.13
N ILE A 123 -9.30 -8.32 11.24
CA ILE A 123 -9.12 -9.77 11.36
C ILE A 123 -10.44 -10.46 11.75
N GLY A 124 -11.56 -9.84 11.46
CA GLY A 124 -12.90 -10.37 11.76
C GLY A 124 -13.34 -10.18 13.21
N LEU A 125 -12.65 -9.36 14.01
CA LEU A 125 -13.07 -8.97 15.35
C LEU A 125 -14.09 -7.83 15.28
N LYS A 126 -14.76 -7.55 16.42
CA LYS A 126 -15.77 -6.48 16.51
C LYS A 126 -15.20 -5.11 16.13
N GLU A 127 -13.95 -4.86 16.44
CA GLU A 127 -13.22 -3.62 16.09
C GLU A 127 -11.88 -4.00 15.48
N PRO A 128 -11.41 -3.28 14.44
CA PRO A 128 -10.09 -3.51 13.87
C PRO A 128 -9.00 -3.09 14.86
N TYR A 129 -7.86 -3.75 14.78
CA TYR A 129 -6.66 -3.30 15.47
C TYR A 129 -6.06 -2.10 14.71
N ILE A 130 -5.76 -0.99 15.43
CA ILE A 130 -5.24 0.23 14.83
C ILE A 130 -3.96 0.64 15.54
N GLY A 131 -2.87 0.75 14.79
CA GLY A 131 -1.60 1.34 15.23
C GLY A 131 -1.31 2.62 14.47
N SER A 132 -0.64 3.57 15.11
CA SER A 132 -0.26 4.84 14.48
C SER A 132 1.06 5.36 15.02
N THR A 133 1.87 5.99 14.16
CA THR A 133 3.16 6.62 14.50
C THR A 133 3.32 7.91 13.72
N GLN A 134 4.02 8.90 14.28
CA GLN A 134 4.34 10.13 13.57
C GLN A 134 5.24 9.85 12.38
N LEU A 135 5.06 10.60 11.30
CA LEU A 135 5.94 10.52 10.14
C LEU A 135 7.31 11.10 10.47
N VAL A 136 8.35 10.41 9.99
CA VAL A 136 9.75 10.83 10.12
C VAL A 136 10.17 11.71 8.95
N SER A 137 9.86 11.27 7.73
CA SER A 137 10.33 11.94 6.51
C SER A 137 9.27 12.12 5.42
N GLY A 138 8.19 11.34 5.44
CA GLY A 138 7.23 11.26 4.35
C GLY A 138 7.72 10.46 3.13
N GLU A 139 8.92 9.86 3.20
CA GLU A 139 9.46 8.98 2.14
C GLU A 139 8.85 7.57 2.19
N ILE A 140 7.96 7.30 3.14
CA ILE A 140 7.16 6.08 3.33
C ILE A 140 7.98 4.90 3.86
N ALA A 141 9.15 4.61 3.32
CA ALA A 141 9.96 3.48 3.79
C ALA A 141 10.49 3.71 5.22
N GLU A 142 11.02 4.90 5.49
CA GLU A 142 11.48 5.31 6.82
C GLU A 142 10.32 5.40 7.81
N ASP A 143 9.17 5.92 7.35
CA ASP A 143 7.95 6.04 8.15
C ASP A 143 7.40 4.67 8.53
N LEU A 144 7.45 3.70 7.61
CA LEU A 144 7.07 2.31 7.86
C LEU A 144 8.04 1.63 8.84
N THR A 145 9.35 1.89 8.71
CA THR A 145 10.37 1.38 9.64
C THR A 145 10.09 1.89 11.06
N ALA A 146 9.82 3.20 11.22
CA ALA A 146 9.45 3.78 12.50
C ALA A 146 8.15 3.17 13.06
N TYR A 147 7.14 2.98 12.22
CA TYR A 147 5.89 2.32 12.60
C TYR A 147 6.13 0.90 13.12
N MET A 148 6.95 0.11 12.42
CA MET A 148 7.26 -1.26 12.84
C MET A 148 7.94 -1.29 14.21
N LEU A 149 8.86 -0.36 14.47
CA LEU A 149 9.59 -0.29 15.73
C LEU A 149 8.71 0.24 16.87
N GLU A 150 8.04 1.37 16.67
CA GLU A 150 7.35 2.10 17.76
C GLU A 150 5.96 1.53 18.06
N SER A 151 5.20 1.15 17.04
CA SER A 151 3.83 0.66 17.19
C SER A 151 3.75 -0.87 17.30
N GLU A 152 4.48 -1.59 16.43
CA GLU A 152 4.49 -3.06 16.43
C GLU A 152 5.53 -3.66 17.38
N GLN A 153 6.50 -2.86 17.84
CA GLN A 153 7.64 -3.30 18.67
C GLN A 153 8.48 -4.39 18.00
N ILE A 154 8.56 -4.35 16.67
CA ILE A 154 9.34 -5.28 15.86
C ILE A 154 10.50 -4.51 15.23
N PRO A 155 11.76 -4.76 15.62
CA PRO A 155 12.92 -4.22 14.92
C PRO A 155 12.91 -4.67 13.46
N ALA A 156 12.86 -3.69 12.55
CA ALA A 156 12.75 -3.95 11.12
C ALA A 156 13.49 -2.89 10.32
N ALA A 157 13.85 -3.23 9.09
CA ALA A 157 14.28 -2.28 8.07
C ALA A 157 13.41 -2.44 6.83
N CYS A 158 13.04 -1.31 6.22
CA CYS A 158 12.16 -1.29 5.06
C CYS A 158 12.84 -0.53 3.91
N GLY A 159 12.83 -1.12 2.72
CA GLY A 159 13.18 -0.45 1.47
C GLY A 159 11.99 -0.45 0.52
N LEU A 160 11.61 0.73 0.00
CA LEU A 160 10.51 0.87 -0.95
C LEU A 160 10.95 1.75 -2.11
N GLY A 161 10.63 1.36 -3.34
CA GLY A 161 11.03 2.10 -4.51
C GLY A 161 10.03 2.01 -5.66
N VAL A 162 9.90 3.12 -6.38
CA VAL A 162 9.19 3.20 -7.66
C VAL A 162 10.04 4.03 -8.60
N LEU A 163 10.41 3.46 -9.73
CA LEU A 163 11.12 4.12 -10.80
C LEU A 163 10.16 4.38 -11.96
N VAL A 164 10.02 5.65 -12.32
CA VAL A 164 9.22 6.10 -13.46
C VAL A 164 10.17 6.35 -14.63
N ASP A 165 9.84 5.83 -15.79
CA ASP A 165 10.61 6.02 -17.03
C ASP A 165 10.31 7.38 -17.66
N THR A 166 11.08 7.76 -18.67
CA THR A 166 10.94 9.01 -19.44
C THR A 166 9.62 9.13 -20.20
N ASP A 167 9.02 7.99 -20.55
CA ASP A 167 7.67 7.91 -21.15
C ASP A 167 6.55 7.97 -20.10
N LEU A 168 6.90 8.22 -18.84
CA LEU A 168 6.02 8.23 -17.68
C LEU A 168 5.43 6.88 -17.30
N SER A 169 5.85 5.77 -17.88
CA SER A 169 5.47 4.43 -17.43
C SER A 169 6.26 4.01 -16.18
N ILE A 170 5.75 3.05 -15.45
CA ILE A 170 6.50 2.47 -14.32
C ILE A 170 7.55 1.50 -14.86
N LYS A 171 8.83 1.84 -14.69
CA LYS A 171 9.96 0.99 -15.10
C LYS A 171 10.14 -0.18 -14.12
N SER A 172 10.15 0.13 -12.81
CA SER A 172 10.17 -0.85 -11.73
C SER A 172 9.44 -0.31 -10.50
N ALA A 173 8.87 -1.20 -9.71
CA ALA A 173 8.26 -0.90 -8.41
C ALA A 173 8.37 -2.12 -7.51
N GLY A 174 8.63 -1.89 -6.23
CA GLY A 174 8.70 -2.95 -5.25
C GLY A 174 9.31 -2.49 -3.94
N GLY A 175 9.68 -3.47 -3.13
CA GLY A 175 10.26 -3.19 -1.83
C GLY A 175 10.61 -4.45 -1.07
N PHE A 176 11.16 -4.24 0.11
CA PHE A 176 11.38 -5.30 1.09
C PHE A 176 11.08 -4.81 2.51
N ILE A 177 10.73 -5.74 3.37
CA ILE A 177 10.68 -5.60 4.82
C ILE A 177 11.51 -6.74 5.39
N VAL A 178 12.52 -6.42 6.17
CA VAL A 178 13.31 -7.39 6.92
C VAL A 178 13.09 -7.15 8.41
N GLN A 179 12.80 -8.23 9.15
CA GLN A 179 12.46 -8.21 10.56
C GLN A 179 13.46 -9.05 11.35
N LEU A 180 13.87 -8.53 12.49
CA LEU A 180 14.69 -9.26 13.46
C LEU A 180 13.81 -9.95 14.50
N MET A 181 14.08 -11.22 14.73
CA MET A 181 13.40 -11.97 15.78
C MET A 181 14.11 -11.74 17.13
N PRO A 182 13.39 -11.86 18.25
CA PRO A 182 13.98 -11.69 19.58
C PRO A 182 15.18 -12.59 19.81
N GLY A 183 16.25 -12.03 20.34
CA GLY A 183 17.50 -12.74 20.64
C GLY A 183 18.44 -12.89 19.45
N ALA A 184 18.23 -12.15 18.35
CA ALA A 184 19.17 -12.10 17.24
C ALA A 184 20.56 -11.64 17.75
N PRO A 185 21.65 -12.33 17.37
CA PRO A 185 23.03 -11.94 17.73
C PRO A 185 23.41 -10.58 17.13
N ASP A 186 24.15 -9.76 17.87
CA ASP A 186 24.59 -8.42 17.40
C ASP A 186 25.38 -8.51 16.08
N GLU A 187 26.24 -9.50 15.91
CA GLU A 187 27.03 -9.73 14.70
C GLU A 187 26.15 -9.92 13.45
N LEU A 188 24.97 -10.52 13.63
CA LEU A 188 24.01 -10.72 12.55
C LEU A 188 23.29 -9.42 12.22
N ILE A 189 23.01 -8.58 13.22
CA ILE A 189 22.42 -7.26 13.05
C ILE A 189 23.38 -6.36 12.32
N ASP A 190 24.64 -6.28 12.77
CA ASP A 190 25.70 -5.48 12.14
C ASP A 190 25.89 -5.85 10.66
N LYS A 191 25.88 -7.17 10.38
CA LYS A 191 26.01 -7.67 9.00
C LYS A 191 24.85 -7.28 8.12
N LEU A 192 23.62 -7.33 8.64
CA LEU A 192 22.42 -6.95 7.92
C LEU A 192 22.41 -5.44 7.63
N GLU A 193 22.79 -4.61 8.61
CA GLU A 193 22.89 -3.17 8.45
C GLU A 193 23.96 -2.77 7.42
N GLU A 194 25.13 -3.43 7.45
CA GLU A 194 26.17 -3.27 6.43
C GLU A 194 25.62 -3.57 5.03
N ASN A 195 24.96 -4.71 4.85
CA ASN A 195 24.42 -5.13 3.57
C ASN A 195 23.39 -4.13 3.02
N ILE A 196 22.45 -3.68 3.87
CA ILE A 196 21.42 -2.71 3.46
C ILE A 196 22.04 -1.36 3.09
N THR A 197 23.07 -0.93 3.84
CA THR A 197 23.76 0.33 3.57
C THR A 197 24.54 0.29 2.25
N MET A 198 25.11 -0.86 1.92
CA MET A 198 25.97 -1.05 0.75
C MET A 198 25.22 -1.53 -0.50
N MET A 199 23.91 -1.82 -0.38
CA MET A 199 23.15 -2.32 -1.52
C MET A 199 22.96 -1.26 -2.60
N ASP A 200 22.88 -1.70 -3.84
CA ASP A 200 22.55 -0.85 -4.97
C ASP A 200 21.12 -0.28 -4.84
N ALA A 201 20.80 0.71 -5.67
CA ALA A 201 19.45 1.25 -5.65
C ALA A 201 18.40 0.15 -5.90
N LEU A 202 17.51 -0.07 -4.96
CA LEU A 202 16.47 -1.12 -4.99
C LEU A 202 15.73 -1.19 -6.33
N THR A 203 15.37 -0.03 -6.88
CA THR A 203 14.65 0.06 -8.16
C THR A 203 15.49 -0.38 -9.35
N THR A 204 16.80 -0.23 -9.30
CA THR A 204 17.73 -0.74 -10.30
C THR A 204 17.84 -2.25 -10.22
N ILE A 205 18.03 -2.80 -9.03
CA ILE A 205 18.06 -4.25 -8.80
C ILE A 205 16.78 -4.89 -9.34
N LEU A 206 15.61 -4.35 -8.98
CA LEU A 206 14.33 -4.86 -9.44
C LEU A 206 14.12 -4.76 -10.96
N ALA A 207 14.73 -3.76 -11.61
CA ALA A 207 14.60 -3.56 -13.05
C ALA A 207 15.52 -4.46 -13.87
N GLU A 208 16.72 -4.75 -13.39
CA GLU A 208 17.81 -5.39 -14.13
C GLU A 208 18.02 -6.84 -13.72
N ASP A 209 17.97 -7.13 -12.39
CA ASP A 209 18.35 -8.42 -11.83
C ASP A 209 17.16 -9.21 -11.26
N GLY A 210 16.03 -8.54 -11.00
CA GLY A 210 14.81 -9.17 -10.52
C GLY A 210 14.68 -9.23 -9.00
N LEU A 211 13.63 -9.92 -8.53
CA LEU A 211 13.24 -9.91 -7.11
C LEU A 211 14.20 -10.74 -6.24
N GLU A 212 14.72 -11.85 -6.77
CA GLU A 212 15.66 -12.71 -6.06
C GLU A 212 16.96 -11.99 -5.71
N ALA A 213 17.44 -11.11 -6.60
CA ALA A 213 18.64 -10.32 -6.36
C ALA A 213 18.52 -9.36 -5.16
N VAL A 214 17.30 -8.97 -4.79
CA VAL A 214 17.08 -8.18 -3.57
C VAL A 214 17.45 -9.01 -2.32
N PHE A 215 17.09 -10.30 -2.29
CA PHE A 215 17.48 -11.21 -1.20
C PHE A 215 18.99 -11.42 -1.18
N GLU A 216 19.60 -11.65 -2.34
CA GLU A 216 21.05 -11.86 -2.45
C GLU A 216 21.86 -10.64 -1.96
N GLN A 217 21.35 -9.42 -2.16
CA GLN A 217 22.04 -8.23 -1.67
C GLN A 217 21.77 -7.97 -0.19
N VAL A 218 20.51 -8.01 0.25
CA VAL A 218 20.12 -7.75 1.65
C VAL A 218 20.67 -8.83 2.59
N LEU A 219 20.63 -10.09 2.18
CA LEU A 219 21.05 -11.24 3.01
C LEU A 219 22.45 -11.75 2.63
N LYS A 220 23.28 -10.92 1.97
CA LYS A 220 24.62 -11.28 1.53
C LYS A 220 25.49 -11.81 2.68
N GLY A 221 26.01 -13.02 2.49
CA GLY A 221 26.85 -13.69 3.49
C GLY A 221 26.07 -14.34 4.64
N LEU A 222 24.74 -14.29 4.60
CA LEU A 222 23.84 -14.98 5.53
C LEU A 222 23.19 -16.15 4.79
N GLU A 223 23.24 -17.35 5.39
CA GLU A 223 22.51 -18.48 4.86
C GLU A 223 21.01 -18.19 4.92
N HIS A 224 20.32 -18.30 3.78
CA HIS A 224 18.91 -17.99 3.69
C HIS A 224 18.15 -18.98 2.80
N HIS A 225 16.86 -19.12 3.06
CA HIS A 225 15.97 -20.01 2.33
C HIS A 225 14.67 -19.29 1.99
N ILE A 226 14.26 -19.34 0.72
CA ILE A 226 12.93 -18.92 0.29
C ILE A 226 11.91 -19.90 0.85
N VAL A 227 10.95 -19.42 1.62
CA VAL A 227 9.92 -20.23 2.30
C VAL A 227 8.52 -20.05 1.72
N GLY A 228 8.35 -19.12 0.80
CA GLY A 228 7.07 -18.90 0.13
C GLY A 228 7.14 -17.91 -1.02
N GLU A 229 6.24 -18.12 -1.98
CA GLU A 229 6.00 -17.25 -3.13
C GLU A 229 4.50 -17.12 -3.35
N ASP A 230 4.01 -15.89 -3.53
CA ASP A 230 2.61 -15.61 -3.84
C ASP A 230 2.51 -14.59 -4.98
N GLU A 231 1.53 -14.80 -5.86
CA GLU A 231 1.17 -13.84 -6.90
C GLU A 231 0.38 -12.69 -6.26
N ILE A 232 0.67 -11.46 -6.71
CA ILE A 232 -0.05 -10.26 -6.27
C ILE A 232 -0.58 -9.47 -7.46
N GLY A 233 -1.43 -8.49 -7.18
CA GLY A 233 -1.95 -7.59 -8.21
C GLY A 233 -2.85 -6.51 -7.65
N TYR A 234 -3.23 -5.58 -8.53
CA TYR A 234 -4.23 -4.57 -8.21
C TYR A 234 -5.62 -5.18 -8.32
N ARG A 235 -6.33 -5.32 -7.20
CA ARG A 235 -7.66 -5.95 -7.15
C ARG A 235 -8.62 -5.16 -6.28
N CYS A 236 -9.67 -4.62 -6.88
CA CYS A 236 -10.76 -4.01 -6.14
C CYS A 236 -11.86 -5.05 -5.84
N LYS A 237 -12.38 -5.02 -4.63
CA LYS A 237 -13.51 -5.87 -4.18
C LYS A 237 -14.82 -5.08 -4.14
N CYS A 238 -14.97 -3.99 -4.95
CA CYS A 238 -16.24 -3.29 -5.04
C CYS A 238 -17.29 -4.13 -5.77
N SER A 239 -18.55 -3.93 -5.41
CA SER A 239 -19.69 -4.52 -6.09
C SER A 239 -20.86 -3.55 -6.02
N ARG A 240 -21.89 -3.77 -6.88
CA ARG A 240 -23.11 -2.97 -6.88
C ARG A 240 -23.80 -2.99 -5.50
N GLU A 241 -23.82 -4.14 -4.83
CA GLU A 241 -24.42 -4.33 -3.50
C GLU A 241 -23.68 -3.50 -2.44
N ARG A 242 -22.35 -3.48 -2.46
CA ARG A 242 -21.55 -2.65 -1.52
C ARG A 242 -21.75 -1.16 -1.76
N VAL A 243 -21.88 -0.75 -3.02
CA VAL A 243 -22.16 0.65 -3.36
C VAL A 243 -23.58 1.00 -2.96
N ALA A 244 -24.55 0.13 -3.19
CA ALA A 244 -25.94 0.30 -2.74
C ALA A 244 -26.02 0.47 -1.22
N SER A 245 -25.29 -0.35 -0.45
CA SER A 245 -25.21 -0.21 1.01
C SER A 245 -24.61 1.12 1.45
N ALA A 246 -23.60 1.63 0.71
CA ALA A 246 -23.02 2.95 0.98
C ALA A 246 -24.00 4.07 0.68
N ILE A 247 -24.76 3.97 -0.41
CA ILE A 247 -25.84 4.91 -0.76
C ILE A 247 -26.92 4.95 0.35
N LEU A 248 -27.32 3.80 0.89
CA LEU A 248 -28.26 3.73 2.02
C LEU A 248 -27.76 4.51 3.25
N GLY A 249 -26.44 4.55 3.47
CA GLY A 249 -25.81 5.26 4.57
C GLY A 249 -25.84 6.79 4.49
N ILE A 250 -26.17 7.40 3.34
CA ILE A 250 -26.23 8.88 3.21
C ILE A 250 -27.48 9.48 3.87
N GLY A 251 -28.49 8.68 4.16
CA GLY A 251 -29.70 9.08 4.86
C GLY A 251 -30.92 9.23 3.94
N LYS A 252 -32.08 9.15 4.59
CA LYS A 252 -33.38 9.06 3.91
C LYS A 252 -33.72 10.32 3.09
N ASP A 253 -33.47 11.51 3.66
CA ASP A 253 -33.85 12.78 3.05
C ASP A 253 -33.10 13.00 1.73
N GLU A 254 -31.82 12.63 1.70
CA GLU A 254 -30.97 12.74 0.50
C GLU A 254 -31.43 11.74 -0.57
N LEU A 255 -31.78 10.52 -0.17
CA LEU A 255 -32.31 9.50 -1.10
C LEU A 255 -33.66 9.92 -1.69
N GLU A 256 -34.56 10.52 -0.89
CA GLU A 256 -35.85 11.07 -1.38
C GLU A 256 -35.62 12.23 -2.37
N SER A 257 -34.61 13.06 -2.14
CA SER A 257 -34.20 14.11 -3.08
C SER A 257 -33.74 13.53 -4.41
N MET A 258 -32.84 12.51 -4.37
CA MET A 258 -32.36 11.82 -5.57
C MET A 258 -33.50 11.22 -6.41
N VAL A 259 -34.48 10.57 -5.76
CA VAL A 259 -35.66 10.02 -6.45
C VAL A 259 -36.49 11.13 -7.09
N SER A 260 -36.68 12.27 -6.38
CA SER A 260 -37.49 13.39 -6.88
C SER A 260 -36.87 14.11 -8.07
N GLU A 261 -35.53 14.10 -8.20
CA GLU A 261 -34.82 14.65 -9.35
C GLU A 261 -35.05 13.86 -10.64
N GLY A 262 -35.39 12.57 -10.53
CA GLY A 262 -35.74 11.72 -11.66
C GLY A 262 -34.58 11.44 -12.62
N LYS A 263 -33.34 11.52 -12.12
CA LYS A 263 -32.12 11.30 -12.90
C LYS A 263 -31.36 10.09 -12.40
N ASP A 264 -30.62 9.46 -13.31
CA ASP A 264 -29.67 8.40 -12.94
C ASP A 264 -28.54 8.99 -12.09
N VAL A 265 -28.11 8.22 -11.10
CA VAL A 265 -27.01 8.59 -10.18
C VAL A 265 -25.83 7.68 -10.46
N ASP A 266 -24.73 8.28 -10.91
CA ASP A 266 -23.47 7.60 -11.15
C ASP A 266 -22.58 7.68 -9.89
N VAL A 267 -22.19 6.51 -9.37
CA VAL A 267 -21.29 6.39 -8.23
C VAL A 267 -19.99 5.71 -8.66
N SER A 268 -18.92 6.45 -8.63
CA SER A 268 -17.58 5.95 -8.98
C SER A 268 -16.90 5.34 -7.76
N CYS A 269 -16.31 4.16 -7.92
CA CYS A 269 -15.48 3.56 -6.89
C CYS A 269 -14.16 4.34 -6.75
N GLN A 270 -13.81 4.80 -5.54
CA GLN A 270 -12.55 5.52 -5.30
C GLN A 270 -11.29 4.66 -5.49
N PHE A 271 -11.41 3.34 -5.46
CA PHE A 271 -10.29 2.41 -5.61
C PHE A 271 -10.07 1.90 -7.02
N CYS A 272 -11.04 2.07 -7.92
CA CYS A 272 -10.93 1.61 -9.30
C CYS A 272 -11.76 2.49 -10.25
N ASP A 273 -11.69 2.19 -11.53
CA ASP A 273 -12.38 2.94 -12.58
C ASP A 273 -13.83 2.48 -12.83
N THR A 274 -14.39 1.63 -11.96
CA THR A 274 -15.75 1.14 -12.11
C THR A 274 -16.76 2.20 -11.68
N VAL A 275 -17.71 2.50 -12.56
CA VAL A 275 -18.87 3.35 -12.30
C VAL A 275 -20.12 2.48 -12.17
N TYR A 276 -20.91 2.73 -11.16
CA TYR A 276 -22.19 2.07 -10.89
C TYR A 276 -23.31 3.10 -11.08
N THR A 277 -24.15 2.89 -12.07
CA THR A 277 -25.31 3.74 -12.33
C THR A 277 -26.53 3.18 -11.61
N PHE A 278 -27.22 4.02 -10.83
CA PHE A 278 -28.46 3.73 -10.14
C PHE A 278 -29.58 4.57 -10.72
N THR A 279 -30.65 3.92 -11.21
CA THR A 279 -31.84 4.59 -11.70
C THR A 279 -32.69 5.12 -10.53
N PRO A 280 -33.61 6.05 -10.73
CA PRO A 280 -34.56 6.48 -9.70
C PRO A 280 -35.37 5.32 -9.08
N ASP A 281 -35.68 4.30 -9.89
CA ASP A 281 -36.37 3.10 -9.41
C ASP A 281 -35.44 2.28 -8.47
N ASP A 282 -34.15 2.09 -8.80
CA ASP A 282 -33.18 1.45 -7.92
C ASP A 282 -33.09 2.16 -6.56
N ILE A 283 -32.99 3.51 -6.57
CA ILE A 283 -32.92 4.31 -5.34
C ILE A 283 -34.24 4.21 -4.54
N SER A 284 -35.39 4.18 -5.22
CA SER A 284 -36.70 3.99 -4.58
C SER A 284 -36.78 2.62 -3.89
N ASP A 285 -36.25 1.58 -4.49
CA ASP A 285 -36.21 0.25 -3.90
C ASP A 285 -35.29 0.15 -2.69
N LEU A 286 -34.12 0.83 -2.74
CA LEU A 286 -33.23 0.99 -1.58
C LEU A 286 -33.93 1.71 -0.42
N LEU A 287 -34.69 2.78 -0.70
CA LEU A 287 -35.50 3.50 0.31
C LEU A 287 -36.55 2.61 0.99
N LYS A 288 -37.15 1.66 0.27
CA LYS A 288 -38.15 0.71 0.85
C LYS A 288 -37.44 -0.25 1.81
N GLN A 289 -36.21 -0.69 1.48
CA GLN A 289 -35.43 -1.59 2.35
C GLN A 289 -35.03 -0.86 3.65
N ALA A 290 -34.60 0.39 3.57
CA ALA A 290 -34.24 1.21 4.74
C ALA A 290 -35.40 1.48 5.71
N LYS A 291 -36.65 1.32 5.28
CA LYS A 291 -37.86 1.47 6.13
C LYS A 291 -38.22 0.18 6.85
N SER A 292 -37.58 -0.93 6.54
CA SER A 292 -37.92 -2.27 7.06
C SER A 292 -36.99 -2.72 8.19
N ASP A 293 -35.87 -2.04 8.37
CA ASP A 293 -34.89 -2.17 9.46
C ASP A 293 -35.05 -1.02 10.48
#